data_87e1b23e9c75f4d0015eb00980dde7c5
#
_entry.id   87e1b23e9c75f4d0015eb00980dde7c5
#
_cell.length_a   1.000
_cell.length_b   1.000
_cell.length_c   1.000
_cell.angle_alpha   90.00
_cell.angle_beta   90.00
_cell.angle_gamma   90.00
#
_symmetry.space_group_name_H-M   'P 1'
#
loop_
_entity.id
_entity.type
_entity.pdbx_description
1 polymer ?
#
loop_
_entity_poly.entity_id
_entity_poly.type
_entity_poly.pdbx_seq_one_letter_code
_entity_poly.pdbx_strand_id
1 'polypeptide(L)'
;MTQKKNKKRRSGLAPALLLGLLLGLAGDAWLQLNTPLAISHPDAVELESGQRLSSLSRQMDERGLFASARQRLYLIAYARLHGEAAQLKAGEYALEPGLTPLGLLTTLTSGKTMLHELRLVEGWRFAQAWKLIQADPNLSHTLESADPAAIMQAIGRPGLNPEGRFFPDTYRFPKRTTDVAFLRNAYTAMDKVLAAEWTGRAPDLSYKSPDQALTMASLVEKETGAPNERPIIAGVFLRRLQLGMRLQTDPAVIYGLGEAYDGNIHTEDLRTDTPYNTYTRDGLPPTPICLPGREAIHAALHPDGGKALYFVAKGDGSHQFSDNLEDHNAAVMKYQINKPHLHP
;
A
#
# COMPACT_ATOMS: atom_id res chain seq x y z
N MET A 1 -97.47 11.93 8.16
CA MET A 1 -96.67 11.25 7.11
C MET A 1 -95.27 11.82 7.12
N THR A 2 -94.29 11.10 7.68
CA THR A 2 -92.97 11.58 7.96
C THR A 2 -91.99 10.89 6.99
N GLN A 3 -91.35 11.64 6.05
CA GLN A 3 -90.34 11.15 5.17
C GLN A 3 -89.03 10.94 5.93
N LYS A 4 -88.60 9.69 6.12
CA LYS A 4 -87.23 9.34 6.55
C LYS A 4 -86.26 9.52 5.37
N LYS A 5 -85.42 10.57 5.39
CA LYS A 5 -84.34 10.77 4.46
C LYS A 5 -83.23 9.74 4.65
N ASN A 6 -82.95 8.94 3.63
CA ASN A 6 -81.90 7.98 3.54
C ASN A 6 -80.53 8.69 3.49
N LYS A 7 -79.84 8.80 4.63
CA LYS A 7 -78.52 9.49 4.77
C LYS A 7 -77.36 8.53 5.09
N LYS A 8 -77.39 7.26 4.68
CA LYS A 8 -76.45 6.21 5.13
C LYS A 8 -75.58 5.56 4.05
N ARG A 9 -75.39 6.15 2.85
CA ARG A 9 -74.58 5.48 1.81
C ARG A 9 -73.34 6.22 1.30
N ARG A 10 -72.96 7.37 1.87
CA ARG A 10 -71.76 8.14 1.42
C ARG A 10 -70.55 7.99 2.32
N SER A 11 -70.61 7.36 3.50
CA SER A 11 -69.49 7.30 4.47
C SER A 11 -68.45 6.21 4.20
N GLY A 12 -68.71 5.23 3.31
CA GLY A 12 -67.81 4.13 3.03
C GLY A 12 -66.94 4.34 1.77
N LEU A 13 -67.32 5.23 0.87
CA LEU A 13 -66.59 5.47 -0.40
C LEU A 13 -65.29 6.23 -0.21
N ALA A 14 -65.25 7.22 0.65
CA ALA A 14 -64.03 8.02 0.89
C ALA A 14 -62.88 7.20 1.52
N PRO A 15 -63.12 6.38 2.58
CA PRO A 15 -62.05 5.53 3.12
C PRO A 15 -61.62 4.42 2.14
N ALA A 16 -62.53 3.88 1.32
CA ALA A 16 -62.19 2.87 0.32
C ALA A 16 -61.31 3.47 -0.79
N LEU A 17 -61.63 4.68 -1.27
CA LEU A 17 -60.80 5.42 -2.25
C LEU A 17 -59.42 5.79 -1.68
N LEU A 18 -59.33 6.23 -0.43
CA LEU A 18 -58.10 6.53 0.26
C LEU A 18 -57.21 5.28 0.40
N LEU A 19 -57.82 4.15 0.80
CA LEU A 19 -57.12 2.87 0.89
C LEU A 19 -56.57 2.43 -0.49
N GLY A 20 -57.40 2.53 -1.54
CA GLY A 20 -56.97 2.22 -2.91
C GLY A 20 -55.83 3.10 -3.39
N LEU A 21 -55.84 4.40 -3.08
CA LEU A 21 -54.77 5.33 -3.38
C LEU A 21 -53.49 4.95 -2.62
N LEU A 22 -53.56 4.65 -1.34
CA LEU A 22 -52.43 4.24 -0.52
C LEU A 22 -51.81 2.92 -1.02
N LEU A 23 -52.62 1.94 -1.38
CA LEU A 23 -52.15 0.68 -1.95
C LEU A 23 -51.50 0.90 -3.33
N GLY A 24 -52.05 1.78 -4.15
CA GLY A 24 -51.48 2.16 -5.44
C GLY A 24 -50.12 2.85 -5.28
N LEU A 25 -50.01 3.80 -4.34
CA LEU A 25 -48.71 4.46 -4.03
C LEU A 25 -47.69 3.49 -3.47
N ALA A 26 -48.11 2.59 -2.59
CA ALA A 26 -47.22 1.56 -2.03
C ALA A 26 -46.71 0.59 -3.12
N GLY A 27 -47.60 0.20 -4.05
CA GLY A 27 -47.23 -0.66 -5.20
C GLY A 27 -46.30 0.03 -6.17
N ASP A 28 -46.55 1.32 -6.49
CA ASP A 28 -45.64 2.10 -7.33
C ASP A 28 -44.26 2.30 -6.65
N ALA A 29 -44.25 2.60 -5.35
CA ALA A 29 -43.01 2.74 -4.59
C ALA A 29 -42.20 1.44 -4.58
N TRP A 30 -42.88 0.30 -4.34
CA TRP A 30 -42.24 -0.99 -4.37
C TRP A 30 -41.63 -1.30 -5.75
N LEU A 31 -42.38 -1.02 -6.81
CA LEU A 31 -41.88 -1.22 -8.20
C LEU A 31 -40.69 -0.35 -8.48
N GLN A 32 -40.75 0.96 -8.19
CA GLN A 32 -39.69 1.92 -8.44
C GLN A 32 -38.39 1.60 -7.64
N LEU A 33 -38.54 1.15 -6.39
CA LEU A 33 -37.39 0.80 -5.54
C LEU A 33 -36.72 -0.52 -5.94
N ASN A 34 -37.42 -1.41 -6.62
CA ASN A 34 -36.88 -2.69 -7.09
C ASN A 34 -36.57 -2.70 -8.61
N THR A 35 -36.92 -1.65 -9.34
CA THR A 35 -36.51 -1.50 -10.74
C THR A 35 -35.05 -1.02 -10.79
N PRO A 36 -34.19 -1.62 -11.63
CA PRO A 36 -32.80 -1.19 -11.76
C PRO A 36 -32.64 0.30 -12.07
N LEU A 37 -31.58 0.87 -11.56
CA LEU A 37 -31.09 2.21 -11.93
C LEU A 37 -30.67 2.22 -13.40
N ALA A 38 -30.60 3.40 -14.01
CA ALA A 38 -30.22 3.58 -15.42
C ALA A 38 -28.69 3.51 -15.61
N ILE A 39 -28.07 2.45 -15.07
CA ILE A 39 -26.62 2.21 -15.15
C ILE A 39 -26.38 1.27 -16.34
N SER A 40 -25.75 1.78 -17.40
CA SER A 40 -25.45 1.00 -18.63
C SER A 40 -24.07 0.34 -18.60
N HIS A 41 -23.12 0.94 -17.88
CA HIS A 41 -21.77 0.39 -17.69
C HIS A 41 -21.35 0.57 -16.22
N PRO A 42 -20.36 -0.22 -15.72
CA PRO A 42 -19.78 -0.02 -14.40
C PRO A 42 -19.35 1.44 -14.21
N ASP A 43 -19.74 2.03 -13.09
CA ASP A 43 -19.47 3.42 -12.72
C ASP A 43 -19.21 3.49 -11.21
N ALA A 44 -18.91 4.66 -10.67
CA ALA A 44 -18.72 4.86 -9.25
C ALA A 44 -19.41 6.13 -8.77
N VAL A 45 -19.80 6.13 -7.52
CA VAL A 45 -20.30 7.32 -6.82
C VAL A 45 -19.58 7.48 -5.49
N GLU A 46 -19.22 8.70 -5.17
CA GLU A 46 -18.58 9.03 -3.90
C GLU A 46 -19.57 9.70 -2.97
N LEU A 47 -19.72 9.13 -1.76
CA LEU A 47 -20.46 9.73 -0.65
C LEU A 47 -19.45 10.39 0.30
N GLU A 48 -19.44 11.71 0.33
CA GLU A 48 -18.55 12.46 1.21
C GLU A 48 -18.95 12.38 2.69
N SER A 49 -18.00 12.58 3.58
CA SER A 49 -18.29 12.63 5.03
C SER A 49 -19.28 13.76 5.34
N GLY A 50 -20.38 13.41 6.03
CA GLY A 50 -21.46 14.34 6.34
C GLY A 50 -22.43 14.65 5.17
N GLN A 51 -22.20 14.13 3.98
CA GLN A 51 -23.10 14.30 2.85
C GLN A 51 -24.40 13.50 3.08
N ARG A 52 -25.54 14.11 2.72
CA ARG A 52 -26.85 13.49 2.86
C ARG A 52 -27.23 12.68 1.61
N LEU A 53 -28.05 11.63 1.79
CA LEU A 53 -28.61 10.86 0.67
C LEU A 53 -29.29 11.74 -0.39
N SER A 54 -29.99 12.79 0.03
CA SER A 54 -30.66 13.72 -0.88
C SER A 54 -29.70 14.50 -1.78
N SER A 55 -28.48 14.80 -1.30
CA SER A 55 -27.43 15.46 -2.08
C SER A 55 -26.78 14.47 -3.05
N LEU A 56 -26.41 13.29 -2.55
CA LEU A 56 -25.86 12.21 -3.38
C LEU A 56 -26.84 11.82 -4.49
N SER A 57 -28.13 11.61 -4.17
CA SER A 57 -29.13 11.22 -5.16
C SER A 57 -29.40 12.32 -6.19
N ARG A 58 -29.18 13.61 -5.86
CA ARG A 58 -29.25 14.70 -6.84
C ARG A 58 -28.09 14.60 -7.82
N GLN A 59 -26.87 14.43 -7.34
CA GLN A 59 -25.69 14.24 -8.22
C GLN A 59 -25.85 13.04 -9.14
N MET A 60 -26.42 11.93 -8.62
CA MET A 60 -26.74 10.75 -9.44
C MET A 60 -27.81 11.05 -10.51
N ASP A 61 -28.83 11.85 -10.16
CA ASP A 61 -29.91 12.25 -11.05
C ASP A 61 -29.38 13.16 -12.19
N GLU A 62 -28.52 14.11 -11.86
CA GLU A 62 -27.81 14.98 -12.83
C GLU A 62 -26.96 14.19 -13.83
N ARG A 63 -26.44 13.01 -13.42
CA ARG A 63 -25.72 12.06 -14.27
C ARG A 63 -26.65 11.10 -15.02
N GLY A 64 -27.98 11.24 -14.86
CA GLY A 64 -28.96 10.38 -15.52
C GLY A 64 -29.02 8.94 -14.99
N LEU A 65 -28.57 8.69 -13.77
CA LEU A 65 -28.48 7.35 -13.18
C LEU A 65 -29.80 6.83 -12.61
N PHE A 66 -30.82 7.68 -12.46
CA PHE A 66 -32.19 7.26 -12.12
C PHE A 66 -33.04 7.10 -13.38
N ALA A 67 -33.80 5.99 -13.46
CA ALA A 67 -34.74 5.76 -14.55
C ALA A 67 -35.96 6.71 -14.50
N SER A 68 -36.27 7.26 -13.33
CA SER A 68 -37.34 8.25 -13.15
C SER A 68 -37.12 9.12 -11.90
N ALA A 69 -37.66 10.31 -11.89
CA ALA A 69 -37.68 11.19 -10.70
C ALA A 69 -38.38 10.53 -9.50
N ARG A 70 -39.36 9.64 -9.71
CA ARG A 70 -40.04 8.88 -8.66
C ARG A 70 -39.13 7.91 -7.95
N GLN A 71 -38.21 7.24 -8.68
CA GLN A 71 -37.20 6.35 -8.10
C GLN A 71 -36.38 7.08 -7.02
N ARG A 72 -35.88 8.27 -7.36
CA ARG A 72 -35.11 9.13 -6.44
C ARG A 72 -35.93 9.54 -5.20
N LEU A 73 -37.15 9.99 -5.42
CA LEU A 73 -38.03 10.43 -4.32
C LEU A 73 -38.36 9.29 -3.36
N TYR A 74 -38.73 8.14 -3.89
CA TYR A 74 -39.05 6.96 -3.06
C TYR A 74 -37.81 6.43 -2.34
N LEU A 75 -36.63 6.45 -2.93
CA LEU A 75 -35.41 6.07 -2.24
C LEU A 75 -35.15 6.96 -1.01
N ILE A 76 -35.26 8.29 -1.16
CA ILE A 76 -35.07 9.22 -0.04
C ILE A 76 -36.15 9.02 1.04
N ALA A 77 -37.38 8.85 0.63
CA ALA A 77 -38.50 8.63 1.57
C ALA A 77 -38.32 7.30 2.33
N TYR A 78 -38.01 6.23 1.64
CA TYR A 78 -37.74 4.92 2.21
C TYR A 78 -36.62 4.96 3.24
N ALA A 79 -35.45 5.50 2.84
CA ALA A 79 -34.29 5.60 3.73
C ALA A 79 -34.59 6.40 5.03
N ARG A 80 -35.41 7.46 4.93
CA ARG A 80 -35.83 8.24 6.10
C ARG A 80 -36.77 7.47 7.00
N LEU A 81 -37.79 6.81 6.43
CA LEU A 81 -38.79 6.06 7.18
C LEU A 81 -38.18 4.88 7.93
N HIS A 82 -37.18 4.23 7.37
CA HIS A 82 -36.50 3.08 7.99
C HIS A 82 -35.28 3.47 8.82
N GLY A 83 -34.94 4.77 8.91
CA GLY A 83 -33.78 5.24 9.68
C GLY A 83 -32.44 4.96 9.04
N GLU A 84 -32.40 4.43 7.81
CA GLU A 84 -31.17 4.08 7.08
C GLU A 84 -30.41 5.32 6.58
N ALA A 85 -31.12 6.45 6.41
CA ALA A 85 -30.48 7.72 6.01
C ALA A 85 -29.42 8.23 7.02
N ALA A 86 -29.48 7.77 8.27
CA ALA A 86 -28.49 8.10 9.32
C ALA A 86 -27.34 7.09 9.39
N GLN A 87 -27.42 5.96 8.68
CA GLN A 87 -26.47 4.87 8.73
C GLN A 87 -25.51 4.85 7.53
N LEU A 88 -25.62 5.85 6.67
CA LEU A 88 -24.78 5.97 5.47
C LEU A 88 -23.31 6.15 5.87
N LYS A 89 -22.43 5.42 5.21
CA LYS A 89 -20.98 5.49 5.43
C LYS A 89 -20.32 6.21 4.27
N ALA A 90 -19.44 7.15 4.59
CA ALA A 90 -18.65 7.85 3.58
C ALA A 90 -17.71 6.89 2.84
N GLY A 91 -17.49 7.15 1.55
CA GLY A 91 -16.62 6.34 0.70
C GLY A 91 -17.04 6.32 -0.75
N GLU A 92 -16.28 5.66 -1.58
CA GLU A 92 -16.57 5.45 -2.98
C GLU A 92 -17.22 4.08 -3.19
N TYR A 93 -18.30 4.04 -3.95
CA TYR A 93 -19.11 2.86 -4.14
C TYR A 93 -19.27 2.53 -5.62
N ALA A 94 -19.09 1.26 -5.96
CA ALA A 94 -19.30 0.77 -7.30
C ALA A 94 -20.81 0.79 -7.64
N LEU A 95 -21.09 1.22 -8.86
CA LEU A 95 -22.42 1.20 -9.47
C LEU A 95 -22.39 0.22 -10.64
N GLU A 96 -22.99 -0.94 -10.46
CA GLU A 96 -23.04 -1.99 -11.48
C GLU A 96 -24.39 -1.99 -12.20
N PRO A 97 -24.45 -2.37 -13.49
CA PRO A 97 -25.69 -2.60 -14.20
C PRO A 97 -26.59 -3.60 -13.45
N GLY A 98 -27.86 -3.25 -13.33
CA GLY A 98 -28.82 -4.04 -12.56
C GLY A 98 -28.95 -3.66 -11.09
N LEU A 99 -28.13 -2.74 -10.57
CA LEU A 99 -28.26 -2.21 -9.21
C LEU A 99 -29.61 -1.50 -9.04
N THR A 100 -30.37 -1.87 -8.01
CA THR A 100 -31.65 -1.23 -7.65
C THR A 100 -31.43 -0.11 -6.63
N PRO A 101 -32.39 0.84 -6.47
CA PRO A 101 -32.32 1.82 -5.39
C PRO A 101 -32.16 1.23 -3.99
N LEU A 102 -32.83 0.11 -3.68
CA LEU A 102 -32.65 -0.58 -2.40
C LEU A 102 -31.27 -1.23 -2.30
N GLY A 103 -30.78 -1.83 -3.38
CA GLY A 103 -29.42 -2.36 -3.46
C GLY A 103 -28.35 -1.28 -3.21
N LEU A 104 -28.53 -0.09 -3.81
CA LEU A 104 -27.68 1.07 -3.56
C LEU A 104 -27.71 1.46 -2.07
N LEU A 105 -28.88 1.58 -1.46
CA LEU A 105 -29.01 1.94 -0.05
C LEU A 105 -28.34 0.92 0.86
N THR A 106 -28.51 -0.37 0.59
CA THR A 106 -27.82 -1.45 1.29
C THR A 106 -26.31 -1.34 1.16
N THR A 107 -25.80 -1.03 -0.03
CA THR A 107 -24.36 -0.86 -0.28
C THR A 107 -23.81 0.33 0.52
N LEU A 108 -24.50 1.49 0.48
CA LEU A 108 -24.11 2.69 1.20
C LEU A 108 -24.13 2.52 2.74
N THR A 109 -25.06 1.73 3.27
CA THR A 109 -25.16 1.46 4.73
C THR A 109 -24.19 0.37 5.18
N SER A 110 -23.87 -0.61 4.33
CA SER A 110 -22.90 -1.67 4.64
C SER A 110 -21.47 -1.13 4.81
N GLY A 111 -21.13 -0.07 4.07
CA GLY A 111 -19.79 0.49 4.03
C GLY A 111 -18.78 -0.35 3.22
N LYS A 112 -19.28 -1.19 2.32
CA LYS A 112 -18.44 -1.90 1.35
C LYS A 112 -17.98 -0.93 0.25
N THR A 113 -16.97 -0.13 0.56
CA THR A 113 -16.38 0.86 -0.35
C THR A 113 -15.46 0.20 -1.36
N MET A 114 -15.24 0.84 -2.49
CA MET A 114 -14.19 0.49 -3.43
C MET A 114 -12.82 0.67 -2.77
N LEU A 115 -11.89 -0.20 -3.12
CA LEU A 115 -10.51 -0.14 -2.65
C LEU A 115 -9.61 0.17 -3.84
N HIS A 116 -8.73 1.15 -3.65
CA HIS A 116 -7.63 1.48 -4.54
C HIS A 116 -6.38 0.73 -4.10
N GLU A 117 -5.44 0.51 -5.02
CA GLU A 117 -4.20 -0.19 -4.75
C GLU A 117 -3.01 0.72 -5.03
N LEU A 118 -2.04 0.71 -4.13
CA LEU A 118 -0.73 1.33 -4.31
C LEU A 118 0.35 0.33 -3.91
N ARG A 119 1.33 0.10 -4.80
CA ARG A 119 2.40 -0.86 -4.57
C ARG A 119 3.71 -0.15 -4.21
N LEU A 120 4.23 -0.41 -3.02
CA LEU A 120 5.61 -0.12 -2.65
C LEU A 120 6.50 -1.27 -3.13
N VAL A 121 7.60 -0.95 -3.81
CA VAL A 121 8.46 -1.95 -4.45
C VAL A 121 9.70 -2.23 -3.61
N GLU A 122 10.07 -3.49 -3.50
CA GLU A 122 11.32 -3.92 -2.86
C GLU A 122 12.54 -3.24 -3.48
N GLY A 123 13.53 -2.91 -2.66
CA GLY A 123 14.74 -2.23 -3.11
C GLY A 123 14.59 -0.73 -3.42
N TRP A 124 13.38 -0.16 -3.33
CA TRP A 124 13.19 1.28 -3.46
C TRP A 124 13.73 2.03 -2.25
N ARG A 125 14.25 3.25 -2.49
CA ARG A 125 14.52 4.22 -1.43
C ARG A 125 13.21 4.83 -0.93
N PHE A 126 13.18 5.27 0.31
CA PHE A 126 12.00 5.96 0.86
C PHE A 126 11.54 7.14 -0.01
N ALA A 127 12.49 7.91 -0.57
CA ALA A 127 12.16 9.03 -1.45
C ALA A 127 11.35 8.62 -2.69
N GLN A 128 11.61 7.44 -3.26
CA GLN A 128 10.84 6.91 -4.40
C GLN A 128 9.42 6.50 -3.97
N ALA A 129 9.31 5.82 -2.82
CA ALA A 129 8.03 5.46 -2.24
C ALA A 129 7.20 6.71 -1.90
N TRP A 130 7.81 7.73 -1.30
CA TRP A 130 7.19 9.00 -0.98
C TRP A 130 6.67 9.72 -2.23
N LYS A 131 7.48 9.80 -3.28
CA LYS A 131 7.07 10.40 -4.56
C LYS A 131 5.84 9.69 -5.15
N LEU A 132 5.79 8.36 -5.07
CA LEU A 132 4.64 7.59 -5.54
C LEU A 132 3.38 7.88 -4.69
N ILE A 133 3.51 7.91 -3.36
CA ILE A 133 2.42 8.21 -2.43
C ILE A 133 1.85 9.61 -2.72
N GLN A 134 2.71 10.60 -2.92
CA GLN A 134 2.29 11.98 -3.21
C GLN A 134 1.66 12.15 -4.60
N ALA A 135 1.90 11.24 -5.51
CA ALA A 135 1.32 11.27 -6.86
C ALA A 135 -0.05 10.56 -6.95
N ASP A 136 -0.46 9.81 -5.94
CA ASP A 136 -1.71 9.03 -5.99
C ASP A 136 -2.93 9.93 -5.74
N PRO A 137 -3.85 10.08 -6.72
CA PRO A 137 -5.01 10.96 -6.60
C PRO A 137 -6.09 10.44 -5.65
N ASN A 138 -6.01 9.17 -5.20
CA ASN A 138 -6.97 8.56 -4.31
C ASN A 138 -6.59 8.72 -2.84
N LEU A 139 -5.35 9.17 -2.56
CA LEU A 139 -4.92 9.53 -1.22
C LEU A 139 -5.25 11.01 -0.91
N SER A 140 -5.51 11.28 0.35
CA SER A 140 -5.56 12.66 0.88
C SER A 140 -4.18 13.05 1.38
N HIS A 141 -3.58 14.04 0.72
CA HIS A 141 -2.26 14.56 1.11
C HIS A 141 -2.42 15.54 2.25
N THR A 142 -2.03 15.11 3.45
CA THR A 142 -2.13 15.89 4.70
C THR A 142 -0.75 16.34 5.22
N LEU A 143 0.31 15.77 4.66
CA LEU A 143 1.70 16.14 4.97
C LEU A 143 2.15 17.21 3.97
N GLU A 144 2.40 18.41 4.48
CA GLU A 144 2.83 19.57 3.68
C GLU A 144 4.32 19.51 3.29
N SER A 145 5.09 18.65 3.95
CA SER A 145 6.54 18.59 3.81
C SER A 145 7.03 17.19 3.49
N ALA A 146 8.03 17.10 2.61
CA ALA A 146 8.81 15.88 2.38
C ALA A 146 9.90 15.66 3.44
N ASP A 147 9.96 16.48 4.49
CA ASP A 147 10.94 16.33 5.57
C ASP A 147 10.76 14.98 6.27
N PRO A 148 11.78 14.10 6.23
CA PRO A 148 11.75 12.81 6.89
C PRO A 148 11.38 12.86 8.37
N ALA A 149 11.83 13.87 9.11
CA ALA A 149 11.54 14.01 10.53
C ALA A 149 10.06 14.34 10.77
N ALA A 150 9.48 15.24 9.96
CA ALA A 150 8.06 15.60 10.04
C ALA A 150 7.16 14.40 9.70
N ILE A 151 7.51 13.62 8.68
CA ILE A 151 6.79 12.40 8.29
C ILE A 151 6.80 11.39 9.44
N MET A 152 7.97 11.10 10.00
CA MET A 152 8.09 10.13 11.09
C MET A 152 7.39 10.59 12.37
N GLN A 153 7.39 11.90 12.67
CA GLN A 153 6.61 12.47 13.74
C GLN A 153 5.10 12.29 13.54
N ALA A 154 4.60 12.54 12.33
CA ALA A 154 3.17 12.40 11.99
C ALA A 154 2.66 10.97 12.12
N ILE A 155 3.48 9.97 11.80
CA ILE A 155 3.11 8.56 12.01
C ILE A 155 3.31 8.08 13.46
N GLY A 156 3.81 8.95 14.36
CA GLY A 156 4.04 8.63 15.78
C GLY A 156 5.36 7.93 16.06
N ARG A 157 6.38 8.15 15.23
CA ARG A 157 7.73 7.56 15.34
C ARG A 157 8.83 8.63 15.28
N PRO A 158 8.80 9.66 16.14
CA PRO A 158 9.77 10.76 16.10
C PRO A 158 11.20 10.24 16.31
N GLY A 159 12.15 10.89 15.67
CA GLY A 159 13.59 10.59 15.80
C GLY A 159 14.10 9.40 15.00
N LEU A 160 13.22 8.61 14.33
CA LEU A 160 13.64 7.54 13.45
C LEU A 160 13.85 8.04 12.02
N ASN A 161 14.80 7.43 11.31
CA ASN A 161 14.96 7.62 9.88
C ASN A 161 13.89 6.79 9.14
N PRO A 162 13.19 7.30 8.12
CA PRO A 162 12.17 6.56 7.37
C PRO A 162 12.75 5.46 6.48
N GLU A 163 14.04 5.51 6.13
CA GLU A 163 14.62 4.56 5.19
C GLU A 163 14.54 3.12 5.72
N GLY A 164 14.04 2.21 4.88
CA GLY A 164 13.85 0.80 5.19
C GLY A 164 12.64 0.47 6.08
N ARG A 165 11.89 1.47 6.57
CA ARG A 165 10.87 1.29 7.62
C ARG A 165 9.46 1.02 7.13
N PHE A 166 9.23 1.07 5.84
CA PHE A 166 7.92 0.83 5.22
C PHE A 166 7.97 -0.45 4.42
N PHE A 167 7.13 -1.42 4.78
CA PHE A 167 7.17 -2.73 4.14
C PHE A 167 6.75 -2.63 2.67
N PRO A 168 7.55 -3.14 1.74
CA PRO A 168 7.17 -3.17 0.33
C PRO A 168 6.09 -4.25 0.12
N ASP A 169 4.90 -3.79 -0.29
CA ASP A 169 3.74 -4.63 -0.56
C ASP A 169 2.72 -3.86 -1.39
N THR A 170 1.66 -4.53 -1.83
CA THR A 170 0.49 -3.89 -2.45
C THR A 170 -0.55 -3.56 -1.38
N TYR A 171 -0.75 -2.29 -1.12
CA TYR A 171 -1.68 -1.78 -0.12
C TYR A 171 -3.02 -1.46 -0.74
N ARG A 172 -4.10 -1.98 -0.15
CA ARG A 172 -5.48 -1.65 -0.51
C ARG A 172 -6.06 -0.68 0.50
N PHE A 173 -6.66 0.39 0.00
CA PHE A 173 -7.19 1.45 0.85
C PHE A 173 -8.43 2.11 0.23
N PRO A 174 -9.38 2.60 1.05
CA PRO A 174 -10.48 3.42 0.57
C PRO A 174 -9.98 4.77 0.04
N LYS A 175 -10.68 5.32 -0.95
CA LYS A 175 -10.45 6.69 -1.41
C LYS A 175 -10.41 7.68 -0.25
N ARG A 176 -9.56 8.70 -0.35
CA ARG A 176 -9.32 9.71 0.70
C ARG A 176 -8.65 9.18 1.97
N THR A 177 -8.09 7.97 1.95
CA THR A 177 -7.15 7.57 3.00
C THR A 177 -6.01 8.58 3.07
N THR A 178 -5.67 9.07 4.27
CA THR A 178 -4.58 10.04 4.40
C THR A 178 -3.23 9.38 4.16
N ASP A 179 -2.28 10.13 3.60
CA ASP A 179 -0.88 9.72 3.45
C ASP A 179 -0.28 9.25 4.79
N VAL A 180 -0.60 9.93 5.89
CA VAL A 180 -0.21 9.51 7.26
C VAL A 180 -0.77 8.14 7.62
N ALA A 181 -2.05 7.87 7.31
CA ALA A 181 -2.67 6.58 7.61
C ALA A 181 -2.07 5.47 6.74
N PHE A 182 -1.82 5.75 5.46
CA PHE A 182 -1.16 4.84 4.53
C PHE A 182 0.26 4.47 5.02
N LEU A 183 1.08 5.47 5.33
CA LEU A 183 2.44 5.27 5.85
C LEU A 183 2.45 4.51 7.17
N ARG A 184 1.52 4.85 8.10
CA ARG A 184 1.41 4.13 9.38
C ARG A 184 1.10 2.65 9.17
N ASN A 185 0.28 2.33 8.16
CA ASN A 185 -0.05 0.94 7.80
C ASN A 185 1.19 0.20 7.27
N ALA A 186 1.94 0.81 6.35
CA ALA A 186 3.16 0.25 5.80
C ALA A 186 4.28 0.10 6.85
N TYR A 187 4.41 1.08 7.76
CA TYR A 187 5.31 1.00 8.91
C TYR A 187 4.93 -0.16 9.84
N THR A 188 3.65 -0.28 10.19
CA THR A 188 3.17 -1.36 11.06
C THR A 188 3.37 -2.74 10.43
N ALA A 189 3.25 -2.84 9.10
CA ALA A 189 3.54 -4.07 8.37
C ALA A 189 5.03 -4.44 8.50
N MET A 190 5.95 -3.48 8.35
CA MET A 190 7.37 -3.71 8.55
C MET A 190 7.69 -4.13 9.98
N ASP A 191 7.16 -3.44 10.98
CA ASP A 191 7.36 -3.80 12.39
C ASP A 191 6.93 -5.25 12.68
N LYS A 192 5.79 -5.69 12.13
CA LYS A 192 5.28 -7.06 12.30
C LYS A 192 6.19 -8.09 11.65
N VAL A 193 6.62 -7.85 10.41
CA VAL A 193 7.51 -8.76 9.68
C VAL A 193 8.85 -8.86 10.41
N LEU A 194 9.45 -7.73 10.73
CA LEU A 194 10.75 -7.67 11.38
C LEU A 194 10.71 -8.34 12.78
N ALA A 195 9.68 -8.11 13.57
CA ALA A 195 9.52 -8.72 14.89
C ALA A 195 9.36 -10.26 14.81
N ALA A 196 8.59 -10.75 13.83
CA ALA A 196 8.40 -12.18 13.61
C ALA A 196 9.72 -12.86 13.21
N GLU A 197 10.42 -12.31 12.22
CA GLU A 197 11.70 -12.83 11.74
C GLU A 197 12.79 -12.74 12.83
N TRP A 198 12.83 -11.62 13.57
CA TRP A 198 13.77 -11.45 14.69
C TRP A 198 13.56 -12.49 15.80
N THR A 199 12.32 -12.85 16.09
CA THR A 199 12.01 -13.87 17.12
C THR A 199 12.51 -15.25 16.69
N GLY A 200 12.37 -15.59 15.40
CA GLY A 200 12.80 -16.88 14.84
C GLY A 200 14.25 -16.91 14.35
N ARG A 201 15.04 -15.85 14.56
CA ARG A 201 16.39 -15.71 14.01
C ARG A 201 17.34 -16.82 14.38
N ALA A 202 18.31 -17.10 13.50
CA ALA A 202 19.41 -18.01 13.80
C ALA A 202 20.20 -17.56 15.05
N PRO A 203 20.81 -18.49 15.79
CA PRO A 203 21.71 -18.15 16.88
C PRO A 203 22.99 -17.44 16.37
N ASP A 204 23.72 -16.81 17.29
CA ASP A 204 25.08 -16.27 17.07
C ASP A 204 25.18 -15.17 16.00
N LEU A 205 24.08 -14.45 15.73
CA LEU A 205 24.12 -13.27 14.90
C LEU A 205 24.83 -12.11 15.60
N SER A 206 25.66 -11.36 14.86
CA SER A 206 26.38 -10.19 15.39
C SER A 206 25.47 -8.96 15.59
N TYR A 207 24.22 -9.01 15.17
CA TYR A 207 23.28 -7.90 15.29
C TYR A 207 22.85 -7.72 16.77
N LYS A 208 22.90 -6.46 17.21
CA LYS A 208 22.51 -6.08 18.57
C LYS A 208 21.03 -5.70 18.68
N SER A 209 20.37 -5.47 17.54
CA SER A 209 18.97 -5.01 17.49
C SER A 209 18.30 -5.42 16.18
N PRO A 210 16.94 -5.44 16.13
CA PRO A 210 16.19 -5.62 14.89
C PRO A 210 16.56 -4.58 13.82
N ASP A 211 16.88 -3.34 14.22
CA ASP A 211 17.26 -2.26 13.30
C ASP A 211 18.57 -2.58 12.56
N GLN A 212 19.52 -3.19 13.23
CA GLN A 212 20.76 -3.63 12.56
C GLN A 212 20.50 -4.78 11.58
N ALA A 213 19.60 -5.70 11.91
CA ALA A 213 19.15 -6.73 10.97
C ALA A 213 18.42 -6.13 9.76
N LEU A 214 17.60 -5.09 9.98
CA LEU A 214 16.92 -4.38 8.89
C LEU A 214 17.93 -3.66 7.98
N THR A 215 18.98 -3.07 8.57
CA THR A 215 20.07 -2.46 7.80
C THR A 215 20.79 -3.51 6.96
N MET A 216 21.14 -4.65 7.52
CA MET A 216 21.75 -5.75 6.76
C MET A 216 20.83 -6.26 5.67
N ALA A 217 19.54 -6.44 5.95
CA ALA A 217 18.55 -6.85 4.96
C ALA A 217 18.51 -5.90 3.76
N SER A 218 18.62 -4.59 3.99
CA SER A 218 18.64 -3.61 2.92
C SER A 218 19.90 -3.68 2.03
N LEU A 219 21.02 -4.11 2.59
CA LEU A 219 22.24 -4.40 1.81
C LEU A 219 22.03 -5.64 0.95
N VAL A 220 21.56 -6.73 1.53
CA VAL A 220 21.26 -7.98 0.82
C VAL A 220 20.24 -7.76 -0.30
N GLU A 221 19.19 -6.97 -0.05
CA GLU A 221 18.17 -6.63 -1.05
C GLU A 221 18.78 -5.95 -2.29
N LYS A 222 19.79 -5.11 -2.10
CA LYS A 222 20.42 -4.35 -3.18
C LYS A 222 21.55 -5.10 -3.89
N GLU A 223 22.06 -6.19 -3.30
CA GLU A 223 23.16 -6.97 -3.88
C GLU A 223 22.70 -7.99 -4.91
N THR A 224 21.54 -8.62 -4.71
CA THR A 224 21.11 -9.69 -5.62
C THR A 224 19.60 -9.74 -5.82
N GLY A 225 19.21 -9.95 -7.09
CA GLY A 225 17.86 -10.35 -7.44
C GLY A 225 17.64 -11.86 -7.38
N ALA A 226 18.70 -12.68 -7.17
CA ALA A 226 18.61 -14.13 -7.12
C ALA A 226 18.19 -14.63 -5.72
N PRO A 227 17.01 -15.25 -5.55
CA PRO A 227 16.51 -15.62 -4.24
C PRO A 227 17.42 -16.58 -3.47
N ASN A 228 18.04 -17.52 -4.18
CA ASN A 228 18.93 -18.54 -3.62
C ASN A 228 20.29 -18.00 -3.16
N GLU A 229 20.69 -16.81 -3.60
CA GLU A 229 21.96 -16.20 -3.20
C GLU A 229 21.83 -15.29 -1.97
N ARG A 230 20.62 -14.80 -1.65
CA ARG A 230 20.39 -13.92 -0.50
C ARG A 230 20.96 -14.46 0.82
N PRO A 231 20.72 -15.73 1.23
CA PRO A 231 21.32 -16.27 2.45
C PRO A 231 22.84 -16.35 2.40
N ILE A 232 23.42 -16.64 1.23
CA ILE A 232 24.88 -16.75 1.06
C ILE A 232 25.53 -15.37 1.19
N ILE A 233 24.97 -14.34 0.53
CA ILE A 233 25.43 -12.95 0.63
C ILE A 233 25.30 -12.44 2.06
N ALA A 234 24.16 -12.69 2.72
CA ALA A 234 23.99 -12.38 4.14
C ALA A 234 25.06 -13.05 5.01
N GLY A 235 25.39 -14.31 4.72
CA GLY A 235 26.47 -15.06 5.37
C GLY A 235 27.85 -14.43 5.17
N VAL A 236 28.17 -14.00 3.94
CA VAL A 236 29.42 -13.27 3.65
C VAL A 236 29.50 -11.99 4.49
N PHE A 237 28.47 -11.16 4.47
CA PHE A 237 28.47 -9.91 5.23
C PHE A 237 28.55 -10.14 6.75
N LEU A 238 27.81 -11.13 7.28
CA LEU A 238 27.87 -11.47 8.69
C LEU A 238 29.28 -11.91 9.12
N ARG A 239 29.93 -12.80 8.36
CA ARG A 239 31.29 -13.26 8.64
C ARG A 239 32.30 -12.12 8.58
N ARG A 240 32.17 -11.22 7.58
CA ARG A 240 33.01 -10.01 7.52
C ARG A 240 32.85 -9.14 8.77
N LEU A 241 31.62 -8.90 9.24
CA LEU A 241 31.38 -8.17 10.50
C LEU A 241 32.03 -8.86 11.69
N GLN A 242 31.91 -10.20 11.79
CA GLN A 242 32.51 -10.99 12.89
C GLN A 242 34.04 -10.92 12.89
N LEU A 243 34.65 -10.85 11.72
CA LEU A 243 36.11 -10.74 11.54
C LEU A 243 36.63 -9.30 11.58
N GLY A 244 35.79 -8.30 11.77
CA GLY A 244 36.16 -6.87 11.70
C GLY A 244 36.54 -6.42 10.29
N MET A 245 36.12 -7.15 9.27
CA MET A 245 36.34 -6.76 7.87
C MET A 245 35.31 -5.74 7.41
N ARG A 246 35.73 -4.81 6.56
CA ARG A 246 34.80 -3.87 5.90
C ARG A 246 33.84 -4.60 4.97
N LEU A 247 32.61 -4.12 4.89
CA LEU A 247 31.57 -4.76 4.05
C LEU A 247 31.84 -4.56 2.56
N GLN A 248 32.35 -3.41 2.14
CA GLN A 248 32.73 -3.08 0.76
C GLN A 248 31.61 -3.39 -0.24
N THR A 249 30.44 -2.82 0.01
CA THR A 249 29.23 -2.97 -0.81
C THR A 249 28.95 -1.68 -1.56
N ASP A 250 28.94 -1.77 -2.88
CA ASP A 250 28.69 -0.65 -3.80
C ASP A 250 27.32 0.02 -3.58
N PRO A 251 26.22 -0.71 -3.37
CA PRO A 251 24.92 -0.12 -3.09
C PRO A 251 24.91 0.87 -1.92
N ALA A 252 25.70 0.64 -0.88
CA ALA A 252 25.80 1.56 0.24
C ALA A 252 26.49 2.86 -0.15
N VAL A 253 27.56 2.79 -0.97
CA VAL A 253 28.24 3.98 -1.53
C VAL A 253 27.28 4.77 -2.42
N ILE A 254 26.58 4.09 -3.34
CA ILE A 254 25.56 4.70 -4.22
C ILE A 254 24.48 5.40 -3.40
N TYR A 255 24.03 4.79 -2.30
CA TYR A 255 23.07 5.44 -1.42
C TYR A 255 23.63 6.72 -0.78
N GLY A 256 24.90 6.65 -0.31
CA GLY A 256 25.61 7.78 0.29
C GLY A 256 25.86 8.94 -0.66
N LEU A 257 26.07 8.68 -1.94
CA LEU A 257 26.19 9.68 -3.00
C LEU A 257 24.87 10.42 -3.25
N GLY A 258 23.73 9.75 -3.04
CA GLY A 258 22.42 10.36 -3.23
C GLY A 258 22.19 10.85 -4.65
N GLU A 259 21.95 12.17 -4.81
CA GLU A 259 21.72 12.81 -6.12
C GLU A 259 23.01 13.03 -6.93
N ALA A 260 24.18 12.93 -6.30
CA ALA A 260 25.46 13.07 -6.98
C ALA A 260 25.84 11.80 -7.79
N TYR A 261 25.09 10.69 -7.60
CA TYR A 261 25.31 9.47 -8.37
C TYR A 261 24.87 9.64 -9.82
N ASP A 262 25.80 9.57 -10.76
CA ASP A 262 25.58 9.78 -12.20
C ASP A 262 25.26 8.48 -12.99
N GLY A 263 25.16 7.34 -12.30
CA GLY A 263 24.91 6.02 -12.90
C GLY A 263 26.15 5.11 -12.89
N ASN A 264 27.33 5.63 -12.57
CA ASN A 264 28.58 4.88 -12.45
C ASN A 264 29.24 5.13 -11.10
N ILE A 265 29.96 4.14 -10.58
CA ILE A 265 30.82 4.30 -9.41
C ILE A 265 32.24 4.58 -9.88
N HIS A 266 32.78 5.71 -9.44
CA HIS A 266 34.16 6.08 -9.73
C HIS A 266 35.11 5.69 -8.58
N THR A 267 36.39 5.57 -8.87
CA THR A 267 37.40 5.26 -7.85
C THR A 267 37.42 6.31 -6.72
N GLU A 268 37.10 7.55 -7.02
CA GLU A 268 36.98 8.65 -6.06
C GLU A 268 35.86 8.39 -5.07
N ASP A 269 34.69 7.90 -5.55
CA ASP A 269 33.53 7.59 -4.72
C ASP A 269 33.86 6.52 -3.66
N LEU A 270 34.64 5.51 -4.05
CA LEU A 270 35.08 4.45 -3.12
C LEU A 270 36.08 4.95 -2.07
N ARG A 271 36.76 6.07 -2.32
CA ARG A 271 37.74 6.67 -1.40
C ARG A 271 37.19 7.79 -0.55
N THR A 272 36.15 8.45 -1.03
CA THR A 272 35.50 9.56 -0.33
C THR A 272 34.76 9.04 0.90
N ASP A 273 35.16 9.52 2.10
CA ASP A 273 34.54 9.08 3.34
C ASP A 273 33.16 9.70 3.52
N THR A 274 32.13 8.86 3.55
CA THR A 274 30.76 9.20 3.90
C THR A 274 30.25 8.25 4.97
N PRO A 275 29.18 8.59 5.70
CA PRO A 275 28.60 7.67 6.69
C PRO A 275 28.17 6.31 6.11
N TYR A 276 27.94 6.23 4.81
CA TYR A 276 27.51 5.03 4.10
C TYR A 276 28.64 4.34 3.31
N ASN A 277 29.85 4.92 3.27
CA ASN A 277 30.94 4.30 2.53
C ASN A 277 31.56 3.14 3.30
N THR A 278 31.12 1.93 2.96
CA THR A 278 31.60 0.67 3.54
C THR A 278 32.98 0.22 3.05
N TYR A 279 33.64 0.99 2.18
CA TYR A 279 35.05 0.83 1.81
C TYR A 279 35.99 1.61 2.74
N THR A 280 35.50 2.70 3.34
CA THR A 280 36.30 3.54 4.26
C THR A 280 35.94 3.32 5.72
N ARG A 281 34.71 2.85 6.01
CA ARG A 281 34.19 2.65 7.37
C ARG A 281 33.92 1.19 7.66
N ASP A 282 34.12 0.82 8.91
CA ASP A 282 33.85 -0.53 9.42
C ASP A 282 32.40 -0.66 9.90
N GLY A 283 31.87 -1.88 9.87
CA GLY A 283 30.52 -2.18 10.37
C GLY A 283 29.41 -1.88 9.39
N LEU A 284 28.19 -1.84 9.93
CA LEU A 284 26.98 -1.52 9.17
C LEU A 284 26.86 -0.01 8.94
N PRO A 285 26.26 0.42 7.82
CA PRO A 285 25.87 1.82 7.65
C PRO A 285 24.84 2.24 8.71
N PRO A 286 24.69 3.57 8.95
CA PRO A 286 23.89 4.08 10.06
C PRO A 286 22.40 3.78 9.94
N THR A 287 21.88 3.57 8.73
CA THR A 287 20.48 3.23 8.45
C THR A 287 20.40 2.20 7.31
N PRO A 288 19.23 1.58 7.09
CA PRO A 288 18.96 0.91 5.82
C PRO A 288 19.21 1.83 4.62
N ILE A 289 19.38 1.24 3.43
CA ILE A 289 19.63 1.96 2.17
C ILE A 289 18.47 1.80 1.16
N CYS A 290 17.49 0.98 1.50
CA CYS A 290 16.27 0.77 0.72
C CYS A 290 15.19 0.11 1.59
N LEU A 291 14.01 -0.10 1.02
CA LEU A 291 12.91 -0.89 1.59
C LEU A 291 13.16 -2.38 1.30
N PRO A 292 13.64 -3.19 2.27
CA PRO A 292 13.88 -4.60 2.03
C PRO A 292 12.59 -5.41 2.06
N GLY A 293 12.48 -6.41 1.20
CA GLY A 293 11.41 -7.39 1.21
C GLY A 293 11.58 -8.44 2.31
N ARG A 294 10.54 -9.26 2.50
CA ARG A 294 10.55 -10.34 3.51
C ARG A 294 11.72 -11.30 3.32
N GLU A 295 12.01 -11.68 2.08
CA GLU A 295 13.06 -12.64 1.76
C GLU A 295 14.46 -12.13 2.13
N ALA A 296 14.72 -10.83 1.95
CA ALA A 296 15.98 -10.21 2.35
C ALA A 296 16.09 -10.10 3.88
N ILE A 297 14.98 -9.78 4.57
CA ILE A 297 14.92 -9.76 6.05
C ILE A 297 15.16 -11.18 6.60
N HIS A 298 14.51 -12.19 6.02
CA HIS A 298 14.72 -13.58 6.38
C HIS A 298 16.17 -14.01 6.18
N ALA A 299 16.75 -13.72 5.01
CA ALA A 299 18.14 -14.06 4.69
C ALA A 299 19.14 -13.39 5.64
N ALA A 300 18.93 -12.13 6.01
CA ALA A 300 19.77 -11.44 6.98
C ALA A 300 19.72 -12.11 8.37
N LEU A 301 18.58 -12.69 8.74
CA LEU A 301 18.37 -13.34 10.04
C LEU A 301 18.59 -14.86 10.04
N HIS A 302 18.72 -15.45 8.84
CA HIS A 302 19.02 -16.87 8.62
C HIS A 302 20.13 -17.00 7.56
N PRO A 303 21.32 -16.42 7.81
CA PRO A 303 22.42 -16.43 6.85
C PRO A 303 22.95 -17.86 6.66
N ASP A 304 23.50 -18.11 5.46
CA ASP A 304 24.18 -19.37 5.18
C ASP A 304 25.41 -19.59 6.08
N GLY A 305 25.54 -20.79 6.61
CA GLY A 305 26.64 -21.21 7.48
C GLY A 305 27.97 -21.54 6.73
N GLY A 306 28.10 -21.23 5.45
CA GLY A 306 29.29 -21.47 4.63
C GLY A 306 30.52 -20.71 5.10
N LYS A 307 31.61 -20.72 4.27
CA LYS A 307 32.91 -20.09 4.61
C LYS A 307 33.22 -18.87 3.74
N ALA A 308 32.43 -18.60 2.71
CA ALA A 308 32.72 -17.55 1.76
C ALA A 308 32.84 -16.17 2.44
N LEU A 309 33.89 -15.44 2.09
CA LEU A 309 34.18 -14.07 2.53
C LEU A 309 34.09 -13.05 1.39
N TYR A 310 34.04 -13.52 0.16
CA TYR A 310 34.02 -12.71 -1.05
C TYR A 310 32.99 -13.23 -2.04
N PHE A 311 32.49 -12.35 -2.87
CA PHE A 311 31.70 -12.69 -4.05
C PHE A 311 31.98 -11.70 -5.19
N VAL A 312 31.78 -12.14 -6.42
CA VAL A 312 31.91 -11.33 -7.63
C VAL A 312 30.85 -11.74 -8.63
N ALA A 313 30.23 -10.75 -9.29
CA ALA A 313 29.20 -10.99 -10.30
C ALA A 313 29.80 -11.71 -11.53
N LYS A 314 29.14 -12.79 -12.00
CA LYS A 314 29.54 -13.51 -13.21
C LYS A 314 29.05 -12.82 -14.49
N GLY A 315 28.06 -11.91 -14.39
CA GLY A 315 27.47 -11.21 -15.52
C GLY A 315 26.25 -11.91 -16.13
N ASP A 316 25.78 -13.01 -15.55
CA ASP A 316 24.58 -13.74 -15.88
C ASP A 316 23.48 -13.56 -14.83
N GLY A 317 23.64 -12.61 -13.91
CA GLY A 317 22.76 -12.35 -12.77
C GLY A 317 23.09 -13.17 -11.52
N SER A 318 24.14 -14.04 -11.57
CA SER A 318 24.61 -14.81 -10.44
C SER A 318 26.01 -14.39 -9.99
N HIS A 319 26.44 -14.90 -8.81
CA HIS A 319 27.74 -14.59 -8.23
C HIS A 319 28.62 -15.83 -8.10
N GLN A 320 29.95 -15.62 -8.17
CA GLN A 320 30.95 -16.56 -7.72
C GLN A 320 31.33 -16.20 -6.28
N PHE A 321 31.19 -17.17 -5.37
CA PHE A 321 31.58 -17.03 -3.97
C PHE A 321 32.96 -17.64 -3.75
N SER A 322 33.77 -17.03 -2.86
CA SER A 322 35.14 -17.44 -2.56
C SER A 322 35.44 -17.30 -1.06
N ASP A 323 36.17 -18.24 -0.51
CA ASP A 323 36.51 -18.28 0.92
C ASP A 323 37.74 -17.43 1.27
N ASN A 324 38.58 -17.14 0.27
CA ASN A 324 39.83 -16.39 0.43
C ASN A 324 40.03 -15.39 -0.72
N LEU A 325 41.00 -14.48 -0.54
CA LEU A 325 41.30 -13.41 -1.49
C LEU A 325 41.93 -13.92 -2.79
N GLU A 326 42.70 -15.00 -2.76
CA GLU A 326 43.35 -15.58 -3.93
C GLU A 326 42.30 -16.09 -4.92
N ASP A 327 41.38 -16.92 -4.45
CA ASP A 327 40.27 -17.44 -5.27
C ASP A 327 39.35 -16.31 -5.75
N HIS A 328 39.13 -15.29 -4.93
CA HIS A 328 38.35 -14.13 -5.30
C HIS A 328 39.03 -13.37 -6.46
N ASN A 329 40.31 -13.09 -6.36
CA ASN A 329 41.08 -12.41 -7.41
C ASN A 329 41.07 -13.22 -8.72
N ALA A 330 41.22 -14.54 -8.64
CA ALA A 330 41.10 -15.41 -9.81
C ALA A 330 39.69 -15.32 -10.44
N ALA A 331 38.62 -15.26 -9.62
CA ALA A 331 37.27 -15.08 -10.10
C ALA A 331 37.04 -13.69 -10.74
N VAL A 332 37.57 -12.62 -10.14
CA VAL A 332 37.54 -11.25 -10.72
C VAL A 332 38.23 -11.23 -12.10
N MET A 333 39.43 -11.82 -12.21
CA MET A 333 40.13 -11.93 -13.49
C MET A 333 39.28 -12.66 -14.52
N LYS A 334 38.63 -13.75 -14.12
CA LYS A 334 37.82 -14.59 -15.02
C LYS A 334 36.54 -13.88 -15.49
N TYR A 335 35.79 -13.26 -14.55
CA TYR A 335 34.42 -12.81 -14.80
C TYR A 335 34.30 -11.31 -15.11
N GLN A 336 35.27 -10.48 -14.71
CA GLN A 336 35.19 -9.03 -14.92
C GLN A 336 36.26 -8.52 -15.93
N ILE A 337 37.48 -9.02 -15.86
CA ILE A 337 38.59 -8.49 -16.68
C ILE A 337 38.71 -9.24 -18.01
N ASN A 338 38.74 -10.58 -17.97
CA ASN A 338 38.94 -11.41 -19.17
C ASN A 338 37.60 -11.83 -19.82
N LYS A 339 36.55 -11.06 -19.68
CA LYS A 339 35.30 -11.36 -20.39
C LYS A 339 35.57 -11.45 -21.90
N PRO A 340 35.25 -12.60 -22.56
CA PRO A 340 35.13 -12.57 -24.00
C PRO A 340 34.01 -11.54 -24.30
N HIS A 341 34.37 -10.53 -25.13
CA HIS A 341 33.40 -9.60 -25.66
C HIS A 341 32.31 -10.41 -26.40
N LEU A 342 31.22 -10.71 -25.75
CA LEU A 342 30.01 -11.11 -26.43
C LEU A 342 29.50 -9.85 -27.13
N HIS A 343 29.89 -9.68 -28.38
CA HIS A 343 29.27 -8.73 -29.28
C HIS A 343 27.77 -9.11 -29.39
N PRO A 344 26.86 -8.10 -29.32
CA PRO A 344 25.44 -8.34 -29.47
C PRO A 344 25.08 -8.91 -30.84
#